data_673867adc213fdc1c2c3b7302e292d18
#
_entry.id   673867adc213fdc1c2c3b7302e292d18
#
_cell.length_a   1.000
_cell.length_b   1.000
_cell.length_c   1.000
_cell.angle_alpha   90.00
_cell.angle_beta   90.00
_cell.angle_gamma   90.00
#
_symmetry.space_group_name_H-M   'P 1'
#
loop_
_entity.id
_entity.type
_entity.pdbx_description
1 polymer ?
#
loop_
_entity_poly.entity_id
_entity_poly.type
_entity_poly.pdbx_seq_one_letter_code
_entity_poly.pdbx_strand_id
1 'polypeptide(L)'
;KHAGKLHASVWKEKASYPPLDKFLYHPDNTLVASYRKRAKPAARGHRAYVRNGKKAWGLGAAIYDPLRDSALDLGLVFHRYTEARQLAVDGTGRVIGVKVLSIPEGSEDARKFGRYIARANTFLAMLPPALPFAAITIGIGNHYLKKAMAIEAHGRRTRWIRARDGLLLSTGGFIMNPRMVEEHAPDYAKGMPNGTLGDQGAGIYLGKSVGGQTALMGKISAWRFINPPKAWANAIVVNRKGERFVDETVYGATLGEHIGDHQGGVAYVVYDAAARKAAFKQAMDPVLVPFQRDVTLLNLIFNYQKAATVEDLARKVGFDAATLRATIESYNSAARGERPDPFEKDPADMKPLEQGPFYAMDISVASRFLPLPVISFGGLRIEEESGLVLDAQGKPIPGLYAAGRTAVGIASQTYVSGLSYADCVYSGRRAARHVAKANV
;
A
#
# COMPACT_ATOMS: atom_id res chain seq x y z
N LYS A 1 -10.48 -18.73 11.11
CA LYS A 1 -9.85 -19.88 10.46
C LYS A 1 -9.29 -19.52 9.07
N HIS A 2 -9.98 -18.72 8.27
CA HIS A 2 -9.49 -18.32 6.93
C HIS A 2 -8.39 -17.27 6.99
N ALA A 3 -8.45 -16.32 7.91
CA ALA A 3 -7.38 -15.33 8.08
C ALA A 3 -6.05 -15.98 8.49
N GLY A 4 -6.08 -16.96 9.39
CA GLY A 4 -4.90 -17.73 9.77
C GLY A 4 -4.35 -18.57 8.63
N LYS A 5 -5.21 -19.17 7.81
CA LYS A 5 -4.78 -19.92 6.62
C LYS A 5 -4.23 -19.02 5.54
N LEU A 6 -4.85 -17.87 5.29
CA LEU A 6 -4.32 -16.86 4.36
C LEU A 6 -2.95 -16.36 4.81
N HIS A 7 -2.77 -16.13 6.10
CA HIS A 7 -1.51 -15.68 6.65
C HIS A 7 -0.43 -16.77 6.57
N ALA A 8 -0.76 -18.01 6.92
CA ALA A 8 0.16 -19.14 6.82
C ALA A 8 0.53 -19.44 5.36
N SER A 9 -0.41 -19.35 4.44
CA SER A 9 -0.19 -19.60 3.01
C SER A 9 0.66 -18.52 2.34
N VAL A 10 0.65 -17.29 2.88
CA VAL A 10 1.54 -16.21 2.44
C VAL A 10 3.01 -16.56 2.71
N TRP A 11 3.28 -17.36 3.73
CA TRP A 11 4.64 -17.65 4.21
C TRP A 11 5.15 -19.05 3.84
N LYS A 12 4.33 -20.07 3.88
CA LYS A 12 4.77 -21.48 3.77
C LYS A 12 3.85 -22.37 2.96
N GLU A 13 2.59 -22.03 2.84
CA GLU A 13 1.60 -22.84 2.15
C GLU A 13 1.08 -22.09 0.93
N LYS A 14 0.82 -22.80 -0.13
CA LYS A 14 0.04 -22.25 -1.24
C LYS A 14 -1.26 -21.74 -0.67
N ALA A 15 -1.52 -20.47 -0.85
CA ALA A 15 -2.81 -19.94 -0.53
C ALA A 15 -3.85 -20.73 -1.32
N SER A 16 -4.87 -21.24 -0.66
CA SER A 16 -6.07 -21.71 -1.33
C SER A 16 -6.81 -20.51 -1.91
N TYR A 17 -6.13 -19.76 -2.77
CA TYR A 17 -6.73 -18.66 -3.49
C TYR A 17 -7.70 -19.19 -4.53
N PRO A 18 -8.77 -18.44 -4.80
CA PRO A 18 -9.54 -18.72 -6.00
C PRO A 18 -8.61 -18.69 -7.21
N PRO A 19 -8.97 -19.40 -8.29
CA PRO A 19 -8.21 -19.38 -9.54
C PRO A 19 -7.83 -17.96 -9.93
N LEU A 20 -6.62 -17.77 -10.47
CA LEU A 20 -6.04 -16.45 -10.75
C LEU A 20 -6.89 -15.58 -11.68
N ASP A 21 -7.69 -16.16 -12.56
CA ASP A 21 -8.65 -15.49 -13.42
C ASP A 21 -9.88 -14.94 -12.68
N LYS A 22 -10.06 -15.34 -11.43
CA LYS A 22 -11.20 -14.97 -10.57
C LYS A 22 -10.79 -14.22 -9.32
N PHE A 23 -9.60 -13.65 -9.33
CA PHE A 23 -8.98 -13.09 -8.16
C PHE A 23 -9.56 -11.73 -7.74
N LEU A 24 -9.13 -11.26 -6.58
CA LEU A 24 -9.48 -10.04 -5.82
C LEU A 24 -9.79 -8.76 -6.61
N TYR A 25 -9.39 -8.68 -7.85
CA TYR A 25 -9.45 -7.46 -8.65
C TYR A 25 -10.69 -7.36 -9.54
N HIS A 26 -11.64 -8.23 -9.32
CA HIS A 26 -12.88 -8.19 -10.09
C HIS A 26 -13.64 -6.88 -9.84
N PRO A 27 -14.23 -6.22 -10.87
CA PRO A 27 -14.92 -4.94 -10.73
C PRO A 27 -16.07 -4.94 -9.74
N ASP A 28 -16.71 -6.07 -9.54
CA ASP A 28 -17.79 -6.25 -8.56
C ASP A 28 -17.30 -6.68 -7.17
N ASN A 29 -15.99 -6.65 -6.93
CA ASN A 29 -15.36 -7.02 -5.67
C ASN A 29 -15.51 -8.45 -5.23
N THR A 30 -15.68 -9.35 -6.13
CA THR A 30 -15.80 -10.75 -5.81
C THR A 30 -14.43 -11.42 -5.88
N LEU A 31 -14.16 -12.24 -4.89
CA LEU A 31 -12.94 -13.04 -4.84
C LEU A 31 -13.00 -14.27 -5.74
N VAL A 32 -14.23 -14.68 -6.09
CA VAL A 32 -14.50 -15.87 -6.88
C VAL A 32 -15.68 -15.64 -7.80
N ALA A 33 -15.71 -16.31 -8.94
CA ALA A 33 -16.78 -16.17 -9.93
C ALA A 33 -18.17 -16.46 -9.39
N SER A 34 -18.30 -17.30 -8.36
CA SER A 34 -19.60 -17.60 -7.73
C SER A 34 -20.23 -16.35 -7.08
N TYR A 35 -19.45 -15.37 -6.68
CA TYR A 35 -19.96 -14.11 -6.14
C TYR A 35 -20.57 -13.21 -7.21
N ARG A 36 -20.17 -13.32 -8.47
CA ARG A 36 -20.79 -12.57 -9.58
C ARG A 36 -22.27 -12.88 -9.73
N LYS A 37 -22.68 -14.09 -9.42
CA LYS A 37 -24.08 -14.53 -9.47
C LYS A 37 -24.89 -14.05 -8.28
N ARG A 38 -24.25 -13.53 -7.23
CA ARG A 38 -24.91 -12.98 -6.06
C ARG A 38 -25.21 -11.52 -6.29
N ALA A 39 -26.43 -11.10 -6.11
CA ALA A 39 -26.91 -9.78 -6.46
C ALA A 39 -26.28 -8.60 -5.67
N LYS A 40 -25.51 -8.86 -4.62
CA LYS A 40 -24.96 -7.81 -3.74
C LYS A 40 -23.44 -7.99 -3.60
N PRO A 41 -22.64 -7.38 -4.48
CA PRO A 41 -21.21 -7.27 -4.27
C PRO A 41 -20.90 -6.39 -3.06
N ALA A 42 -19.87 -6.76 -2.29
CA ALA A 42 -19.41 -5.95 -1.17
C ALA A 42 -19.00 -4.55 -1.65
N ALA A 43 -19.34 -3.52 -0.90
CA ALA A 43 -18.87 -2.17 -1.15
C ALA A 43 -17.38 -2.12 -0.89
N ARG A 44 -16.57 -2.10 -1.96
CA ARG A 44 -15.13 -1.89 -1.91
C ARG A 44 -14.72 -0.71 -2.76
N GLY A 45 -13.54 -0.18 -2.48
CA GLY A 45 -13.03 1.03 -3.06
C GLY A 45 -12.92 1.07 -4.58
N HIS A 46 -12.99 -0.06 -5.27
CA HIS A 46 -12.85 -0.11 -6.74
C HIS A 46 -14.16 0.15 -7.50
N ARG A 47 -15.28 0.28 -6.82
CA ARG A 47 -16.56 0.53 -7.49
C ARG A 47 -16.82 2.01 -7.70
N ALA A 48 -17.38 2.33 -8.85
CA ALA A 48 -17.96 3.64 -9.08
C ALA A 48 -19.24 3.79 -8.23
N TYR A 49 -19.41 4.93 -7.61
CA TYR A 49 -20.63 5.31 -6.89
C TYR A 49 -21.01 6.73 -7.28
N VAL A 50 -22.25 7.11 -7.02
CA VAL A 50 -22.74 8.46 -7.29
C VAL A 50 -22.60 9.30 -6.02
N ARG A 51 -21.83 10.38 -6.11
CA ARG A 51 -21.70 11.37 -5.04
C ARG A 51 -22.04 12.74 -5.59
N ASN A 52 -23.00 13.43 -4.97
CA ASN A 52 -23.48 14.74 -5.40
C ASN A 52 -23.86 14.77 -6.90
N GLY A 53 -24.57 13.73 -7.36
CA GLY A 53 -25.00 13.60 -8.75
C GLY A 53 -23.89 13.23 -9.77
N LYS A 54 -22.64 13.08 -9.31
CA LYS A 54 -21.50 12.73 -10.19
C LYS A 54 -21.02 11.31 -9.91
N LYS A 55 -20.72 10.59 -10.98
CA LYS A 55 -20.09 9.27 -10.90
C LYS A 55 -18.65 9.42 -10.38
N ALA A 56 -18.32 8.76 -9.29
CA ALA A 56 -16.99 8.76 -8.67
C ALA A 56 -16.51 7.33 -8.41
N TRP A 57 -15.19 7.15 -8.41
CA TRP A 57 -14.59 5.90 -7.94
C TRP A 57 -14.55 5.88 -6.43
N GLY A 58 -14.92 4.74 -5.82
CA GLY A 58 -15.00 4.60 -4.38
C GLY A 58 -13.67 4.79 -3.67
N LEU A 59 -12.72 3.91 -3.92
CA LEU A 59 -11.45 3.85 -3.21
C LEU A 59 -11.64 4.04 -1.69
N GLY A 60 -10.68 4.61 -1.00
CA GLY A 60 -10.78 4.87 0.44
C GLY A 60 -11.92 5.81 0.84
N ALA A 61 -12.29 6.74 -0.04
CA ALA A 61 -13.38 7.68 0.22
C ALA A 61 -14.75 6.99 0.38
N ALA A 62 -14.97 5.85 -0.29
CA ALA A 62 -16.22 5.09 -0.15
C ALA A 62 -16.47 4.54 1.26
N ILE A 63 -15.39 4.39 2.05
CA ILE A 63 -15.46 3.92 3.44
C ILE A 63 -15.35 5.11 4.40
N TYR A 64 -14.38 5.99 4.16
CA TYR A 64 -14.08 7.10 5.05
C TYR A 64 -15.20 8.15 5.10
N ASP A 65 -15.73 8.57 3.93
CA ASP A 65 -16.71 9.65 3.89
C ASP A 65 -18.00 9.31 4.66
N PRO A 66 -18.63 8.12 4.51
CA PRO A 66 -19.82 7.77 5.31
C PRO A 66 -19.54 7.69 6.81
N LEU A 67 -18.37 7.19 7.20
CA LEU A 67 -17.99 7.12 8.62
C LEU A 67 -17.79 8.51 9.22
N ARG A 68 -17.10 9.40 8.50
CA ARG A 68 -16.93 10.81 8.90
C ARG A 68 -18.26 11.51 9.01
N ASP A 69 -19.13 11.39 8.01
CA ASP A 69 -20.42 12.06 7.98
C ASP A 69 -21.29 11.57 9.16
N SER A 70 -21.34 10.26 9.40
CA SER A 70 -22.01 9.70 10.57
C SER A 70 -21.44 10.21 11.90
N ALA A 71 -20.13 10.36 12.00
CA ALA A 71 -19.50 10.89 13.21
C ALA A 71 -19.85 12.39 13.43
N LEU A 72 -19.92 13.17 12.36
CA LEU A 72 -20.35 14.57 12.42
C LEU A 72 -21.81 14.68 12.86
N ASP A 73 -22.70 13.83 12.35
CA ASP A 73 -24.12 13.75 12.75
C ASP A 73 -24.26 13.41 14.24
N LEU A 74 -23.31 12.65 14.79
CA LEU A 74 -23.25 12.34 16.23
C LEU A 74 -22.57 13.44 17.07
N GLY A 75 -22.26 14.60 16.50
CA GLY A 75 -21.70 15.74 17.22
C GLY A 75 -20.17 15.78 17.30
N LEU A 76 -19.45 15.01 16.45
CA LEU A 76 -18.00 15.14 16.36
C LEU A 76 -17.59 16.57 15.99
N VAL A 77 -16.72 17.18 16.80
CA VAL A 77 -16.08 18.47 16.46
C VAL A 77 -14.85 18.19 15.61
N PHE A 78 -14.87 18.62 14.35
CA PHE A 78 -13.82 18.36 13.39
C PHE A 78 -13.02 19.64 13.07
N HIS A 79 -11.82 19.77 13.62
CA HIS A 79 -10.93 20.89 13.37
C HIS A 79 -10.11 20.66 12.10
N ARG A 80 -10.47 21.35 11.02
CA ARG A 80 -9.73 21.32 9.75
C ARG A 80 -8.44 22.14 9.84
N TYR A 81 -7.46 21.79 9.00
CA TYR A 81 -6.18 22.51 8.87
C TYR A 81 -5.51 22.75 10.22
N THR A 82 -5.58 21.74 11.08
CA THR A 82 -5.08 21.78 12.45
C THR A 82 -4.05 20.66 12.63
N GLU A 83 -2.83 21.04 12.93
CA GLU A 83 -1.70 20.12 13.10
C GLU A 83 -1.35 19.98 14.58
N ALA A 84 -1.27 18.74 15.08
CA ALA A 84 -0.78 18.43 16.42
C ALA A 84 0.74 18.54 16.48
N ARG A 85 1.27 19.23 17.49
CA ARG A 85 2.71 19.53 17.61
C ARG A 85 3.36 19.02 18.87
N GLN A 86 2.64 18.97 19.99
CA GLN A 86 3.21 18.61 21.29
C GLN A 86 2.11 18.08 22.20
N LEU A 87 2.40 17.02 22.92
CA LEU A 87 1.52 16.52 23.97
C LEU A 87 1.73 17.29 25.27
N ALA A 88 0.66 17.55 26.02
CA ALA A 88 0.71 18.06 27.37
C ALA A 88 0.61 16.90 28.35
N VAL A 89 1.52 16.90 29.33
CA VAL A 89 1.60 15.88 30.38
C VAL A 89 1.49 16.57 31.73
N ASP A 90 0.74 16.00 32.65
CA ASP A 90 0.66 16.50 34.04
C ASP A 90 1.79 15.94 34.93
N GLY A 91 1.81 16.35 36.19
CA GLY A 91 2.82 15.94 37.17
C GLY A 91 2.84 14.44 37.50
N THR A 92 1.84 13.66 37.06
CA THR A 92 1.76 12.21 37.23
C THR A 92 2.23 11.44 35.99
N GLY A 93 2.58 12.13 34.91
CA GLY A 93 2.91 11.52 33.61
C GLY A 93 1.70 11.22 32.74
N ARG A 94 0.50 11.64 33.13
CA ARG A 94 -0.71 11.45 32.31
C ARG A 94 -0.76 12.46 31.17
N VAL A 95 -1.10 12.00 29.96
CA VAL A 95 -1.37 12.88 28.83
C VAL A 95 -2.74 13.53 29.00
N ILE A 96 -2.78 14.87 29.07
CA ILE A 96 -3.96 15.67 29.36
C ILE A 96 -4.36 16.63 28.24
N GLY A 97 -3.62 16.67 27.14
CA GLY A 97 -3.94 17.55 26.03
C GLY A 97 -2.89 17.59 24.92
N VAL A 98 -3.16 18.44 23.95
CA VAL A 98 -2.28 18.61 22.79
C VAL A 98 -2.19 20.08 22.37
N LYS A 99 -0.98 20.53 22.07
CA LYS A 99 -0.71 21.81 21.40
C LYS A 99 -0.90 21.62 19.91
N VAL A 100 -1.68 22.51 19.32
CA VAL A 100 -1.97 22.48 17.88
C VAL A 100 -1.66 23.82 17.23
N LEU A 101 -1.32 23.74 15.94
CA LEU A 101 -1.23 24.89 15.04
C LEU A 101 -2.40 24.80 14.07
N SER A 102 -3.27 25.80 14.05
CA SER A 102 -4.47 25.83 13.23
C SER A 102 -4.51 27.05 12.33
N ILE A 103 -4.91 26.89 11.09
CA ILE A 103 -5.40 28.00 10.28
C ILE A 103 -6.83 28.28 10.76
N PRO A 104 -7.16 29.51 11.20
CA PRO A 104 -8.48 29.81 11.76
C PRO A 104 -9.62 29.44 10.79
N GLU A 105 -10.57 28.68 11.26
CA GLU A 105 -11.74 28.31 10.47
C GLU A 105 -12.54 29.53 10.02
N GLY A 106 -13.12 29.49 8.82
CA GLY A 106 -13.86 30.61 8.24
C GLY A 106 -13.00 31.76 7.74
N SER A 107 -11.68 31.79 8.05
CA SER A 107 -10.77 32.83 7.56
C SER A 107 -10.57 32.79 6.04
N GLU A 108 -10.11 33.89 5.49
CA GLU A 108 -9.72 33.94 4.06
C GLU A 108 -8.58 33.00 3.76
N ASP A 109 -7.61 32.86 4.68
CA ASP A 109 -6.49 31.94 4.58
C ASP A 109 -6.96 30.47 4.54
N ALA A 110 -7.93 30.09 5.36
CA ALA A 110 -8.50 28.74 5.32
C ALA A 110 -9.19 28.45 3.96
N ARG A 111 -9.91 29.44 3.41
CA ARG A 111 -10.54 29.29 2.08
C ARG A 111 -9.50 29.18 0.96
N LYS A 112 -8.45 30.01 0.99
CA LYS A 112 -7.34 29.99 0.03
C LYS A 112 -6.56 28.68 0.12
N PHE A 113 -6.20 28.26 1.34
CA PHE A 113 -5.50 27.02 1.61
C PHE A 113 -6.25 25.81 1.04
N GLY A 114 -7.53 25.69 1.36
CA GLY A 114 -8.38 24.60 0.85
C GLY A 114 -8.44 24.57 -0.67
N ARG A 115 -8.57 25.71 -1.34
CA ARG A 115 -8.56 25.80 -2.82
C ARG A 115 -7.21 25.39 -3.41
N TYR A 116 -6.09 25.81 -2.80
CA TYR A 116 -4.77 25.47 -3.30
C TYR A 116 -4.46 23.98 -3.13
N ILE A 117 -4.79 23.39 -1.96
CA ILE A 117 -4.63 21.94 -1.74
C ILE A 117 -5.50 21.13 -2.71
N ALA A 118 -6.75 21.53 -2.95
CA ALA A 118 -7.61 20.84 -3.90
C ALA A 118 -7.04 20.87 -5.33
N ARG A 119 -6.53 22.01 -5.77
CA ARG A 119 -5.87 22.15 -7.09
C ARG A 119 -4.56 21.35 -7.15
N ALA A 120 -3.72 21.43 -6.11
CA ALA A 120 -2.50 20.65 -6.05
C ALA A 120 -2.78 19.16 -6.20
N ASN A 121 -3.72 18.61 -5.44
CA ASN A 121 -4.10 17.21 -5.52
C ASN A 121 -4.64 16.81 -6.92
N THR A 122 -5.43 17.68 -7.54
CA THR A 122 -5.94 17.42 -8.89
C THR A 122 -4.80 17.28 -9.91
N PHE A 123 -3.85 18.19 -9.92
CA PHE A 123 -2.75 18.17 -10.88
C PHE A 123 -1.70 17.11 -10.58
N LEU A 124 -1.38 16.87 -9.30
CA LEU A 124 -0.43 15.81 -8.89
C LEU A 124 -0.96 14.40 -9.18
N ALA A 125 -2.27 14.21 -9.16
CA ALA A 125 -2.90 12.92 -9.45
C ALA A 125 -3.35 12.76 -10.92
N MET A 126 -3.13 13.76 -11.79
CA MET A 126 -3.69 13.80 -13.15
C MET A 126 -3.02 12.78 -14.08
N LEU A 127 -1.71 12.66 -14.01
CA LEU A 127 -0.92 11.76 -14.85
C LEU A 127 0.10 10.99 -14.01
N PRO A 128 0.28 9.69 -14.25
CA PRO A 128 1.40 8.94 -13.70
C PRO A 128 2.74 9.59 -14.05
N PRO A 129 3.71 9.68 -13.11
CA PRO A 129 4.98 10.39 -13.32
C PRO A 129 5.80 9.89 -14.52
N ALA A 130 5.62 8.63 -14.92
CA ALA A 130 6.32 8.01 -16.05
C ALA A 130 5.81 8.45 -17.43
N LEU A 131 4.63 9.05 -17.50
CA LEU A 131 4.03 9.43 -18.77
C LEU A 131 4.57 10.75 -19.32
N PRO A 132 4.57 10.93 -20.65
CA PRO A 132 4.83 12.23 -21.27
C PRO A 132 3.90 13.32 -20.70
N PHE A 133 4.43 14.54 -20.57
CA PHE A 133 3.72 15.70 -20.00
C PHE A 133 3.39 15.62 -18.50
N ALA A 134 3.67 14.51 -17.79
CA ALA A 134 3.48 14.44 -16.35
C ALA A 134 4.28 15.52 -15.60
N ALA A 135 5.47 15.87 -16.07
CA ALA A 135 6.28 16.94 -15.49
C ALA A 135 5.53 18.30 -15.47
N ILE A 136 4.71 18.58 -16.46
CA ILE A 136 3.90 19.82 -16.53
C ILE A 136 2.82 19.82 -15.45
N THR A 137 2.05 18.73 -15.35
CA THR A 137 0.98 18.62 -14.34
C THR A 137 1.56 18.61 -12.93
N ILE A 138 2.68 17.92 -12.71
CA ILE A 138 3.41 17.92 -11.44
C ILE A 138 3.91 19.34 -11.12
N GLY A 139 4.46 20.06 -12.08
CA GLY A 139 4.91 21.46 -11.92
C GLY A 139 3.78 22.38 -11.46
N ILE A 140 2.61 22.28 -12.11
CA ILE A 140 1.41 23.04 -11.73
C ILE A 140 0.94 22.65 -10.32
N GLY A 141 0.88 21.36 -10.03
CA GLY A 141 0.50 20.84 -8.71
C GLY A 141 1.42 21.38 -7.60
N ASN A 142 2.72 21.31 -7.82
CA ASN A 142 3.74 21.83 -6.89
C ASN A 142 3.65 23.34 -6.69
N HIS A 143 3.31 24.12 -7.73
CA HIS A 143 3.06 25.55 -7.60
C HIS A 143 1.92 25.86 -6.62
N TYR A 144 0.79 25.14 -6.74
CA TYR A 144 -0.31 25.31 -5.79
C TYR A 144 0.04 24.80 -4.39
N LEU A 145 0.81 23.73 -4.28
CA LEU A 145 1.29 23.21 -2.99
C LEU A 145 2.17 24.27 -2.28
N LYS A 146 3.11 24.90 -3.00
CA LYS A 146 3.93 25.99 -2.45
C LYS A 146 3.08 27.16 -1.94
N LYS A 147 2.03 27.55 -2.65
CA LYS A 147 1.08 28.58 -2.17
C LYS A 147 0.35 28.18 -0.91
N ALA A 148 -0.06 26.92 -0.80
CA ALA A 148 -0.68 26.40 0.41
C ALA A 148 0.33 26.42 1.59
N MET A 149 1.54 25.92 1.38
CA MET A 149 2.61 25.95 2.40
C MET A 149 2.96 27.36 2.88
N ALA A 150 2.93 28.37 2.00
CA ALA A 150 3.15 29.76 2.40
C ALA A 150 2.05 30.25 3.36
N ILE A 151 0.78 29.90 3.14
CA ILE A 151 -0.30 30.20 4.09
C ILE A 151 -0.08 29.47 5.40
N GLU A 152 0.31 28.20 5.36
CA GLU A 152 0.65 27.45 6.57
C GLU A 152 1.75 28.12 7.40
N ALA A 153 2.78 28.63 6.77
CA ALA A 153 3.91 29.25 7.45
C ALA A 153 3.55 30.51 8.26
N HIS A 154 2.56 31.29 7.80
CA HIS A 154 2.23 32.58 8.34
C HIS A 154 0.84 32.69 8.96
N GLY A 155 -0.11 31.86 8.51
CA GLY A 155 -1.52 31.94 8.88
C GLY A 155 -1.94 31.11 10.09
N ARG A 156 -1.03 30.36 10.69
CA ARG A 156 -1.36 29.46 11.80
C ARG A 156 -1.35 30.16 13.14
N ARG A 157 -2.30 29.76 14.02
CA ARG A 157 -2.37 30.15 15.42
C ARG A 157 -2.16 28.95 16.34
N THR A 158 -1.43 29.15 17.41
CA THR A 158 -1.22 28.14 18.45
C THR A 158 -2.44 28.09 19.36
N ARG A 159 -2.90 26.85 19.65
CA ARG A 159 -3.94 26.57 20.65
C ARG A 159 -3.56 25.32 21.44
N TRP A 160 -4.08 25.24 22.67
CA TRP A 160 -4.07 24.02 23.45
C TRP A 160 -5.49 23.42 23.46
N ILE A 161 -5.58 22.11 23.22
CA ILE A 161 -6.83 21.35 23.33
C ILE A 161 -6.66 20.37 24.49
N ARG A 162 -7.54 20.50 25.48
CA ARG A 162 -7.56 19.61 26.64
C ARG A 162 -8.18 18.28 26.26
N ALA A 163 -7.51 17.18 26.62
CA ALA A 163 -8.07 15.83 26.59
C ALA A 163 -8.55 15.47 27.99
N ARG A 164 -9.86 15.33 28.20
CA ARG A 164 -10.44 15.01 29.52
C ARG A 164 -10.21 13.56 29.89
N ASP A 165 -10.55 12.66 28.99
CA ASP A 165 -10.60 11.22 29.23
C ASP A 165 -9.40 10.49 28.64
N GLY A 166 -8.90 10.97 27.52
CA GLY A 166 -7.73 10.43 26.83
C GLY A 166 -7.49 11.09 25.48
N LEU A 167 -6.34 10.83 24.90
CA LEU A 167 -5.90 11.30 23.60
C LEU A 167 -5.53 10.08 22.73
N LEU A 168 -6.19 9.96 21.57
CA LEU A 168 -5.94 8.88 20.62
C LEU A 168 -5.12 9.37 19.43
N LEU A 169 -3.93 8.81 19.23
CA LEU A 169 -3.10 9.02 18.05
C LEU A 169 -3.53 8.06 16.93
N SER A 170 -4.12 8.60 15.85
CA SER A 170 -4.56 7.84 14.67
C SER A 170 -4.17 8.55 13.37
N THR A 171 -2.91 9.01 13.30
CA THR A 171 -2.39 9.90 12.25
C THR A 171 -1.85 9.15 11.02
N GLY A 172 -2.02 7.85 10.94
CA GLY A 172 -1.43 7.01 9.90
C GLY A 172 0.03 6.63 10.20
N GLY A 173 0.71 6.13 9.18
CA GLY A 173 2.10 5.72 9.27
C GLY A 173 3.10 6.83 8.88
N PHE A 174 4.24 6.43 8.30
CA PHE A 174 5.33 7.35 7.97
C PHE A 174 5.84 7.23 6.52
N ILE A 175 5.13 6.53 5.65
CA ILE A 175 5.61 6.24 4.29
C ILE A 175 5.87 7.48 3.43
N MET A 176 5.26 8.62 3.75
CA MET A 176 5.48 9.91 3.10
C MET A 176 6.63 10.72 3.74
N ASN A 177 7.35 10.16 4.72
CA ASN A 177 8.52 10.75 5.33
C ASN A 177 9.79 10.04 4.84
N PRO A 178 10.52 10.57 3.84
CA PRO A 178 11.68 9.91 3.26
C PRO A 178 12.75 9.56 4.28
N ARG A 179 12.99 10.44 5.26
CA ARG A 179 14.00 10.21 6.31
C ARG A 179 13.67 8.98 7.16
N MET A 180 12.42 8.85 7.58
CA MET A 180 12.00 7.67 8.34
C MET A 180 12.05 6.38 7.49
N VAL A 181 11.73 6.48 6.20
CA VAL A 181 11.82 5.32 5.29
C VAL A 181 13.29 4.92 5.08
N GLU A 182 14.18 5.87 4.85
CA GLU A 182 15.62 5.62 4.72
C GLU A 182 16.23 5.05 6.01
N GLU A 183 15.78 5.53 7.18
CA GLU A 183 16.24 5.06 8.50
C GLU A 183 15.78 3.63 8.80
N HIS A 184 14.53 3.31 8.49
CA HIS A 184 13.90 2.07 8.98
C HIS A 184 13.70 1.00 7.92
N ALA A 185 13.60 1.38 6.63
CA ALA A 185 13.31 0.47 5.51
C ALA A 185 13.96 0.94 4.20
N PRO A 186 15.31 1.04 4.16
CA PRO A 186 16.06 1.63 3.03
C PRO A 186 15.81 0.91 1.69
N ASP A 187 15.59 -0.39 1.68
CA ASP A 187 15.32 -1.18 0.47
C ASP A 187 14.04 -0.75 -0.25
N TYR A 188 13.14 -0.10 0.46
CA TYR A 188 11.86 0.42 -0.06
C TYR A 188 11.87 1.93 -0.33
N ALA A 189 12.97 2.64 -0.08
CA ALA A 189 13.04 4.10 -0.21
C ALA A 189 12.74 4.61 -1.63
N LYS A 190 12.97 3.79 -2.66
CA LYS A 190 12.67 4.10 -4.05
C LYS A 190 11.29 3.60 -4.51
N GLY A 191 10.52 2.98 -3.62
CA GLY A 191 9.15 2.56 -3.89
C GLY A 191 8.20 3.75 -4.08
N MET A 192 7.01 3.48 -4.57
CA MET A 192 5.95 4.48 -4.71
C MET A 192 5.18 4.59 -3.38
N PRO A 193 5.32 5.69 -2.61
CA PRO A 193 4.58 5.84 -1.37
C PRO A 193 3.07 5.82 -1.63
N ASN A 194 2.37 4.87 -1.02
CA ASN A 194 0.93 4.75 -1.12
C ASN A 194 0.27 5.20 0.18
N GLY A 195 0.20 6.51 0.37
CA GLY A 195 -0.36 7.16 1.55
C GLY A 195 -0.89 8.54 1.23
N THR A 196 -1.35 9.24 2.24
CA THR A 196 -1.68 10.66 2.16
C THR A 196 -0.49 11.51 2.55
N LEU A 197 -0.49 12.80 2.19
CA LEU A 197 0.56 13.74 2.63
C LEU A 197 0.71 13.81 4.16
N GLY A 198 -0.29 13.35 4.92
CA GLY A 198 -0.26 13.27 6.37
C GLY A 198 0.47 12.05 6.93
N ASP A 199 0.80 11.05 6.12
CA ASP A 199 1.53 9.84 6.55
C ASP A 199 3.02 10.14 6.80
N GLN A 200 3.30 11.14 7.64
CA GLN A 200 4.63 11.66 7.97
C GLN A 200 5.22 11.12 9.28
N GLY A 201 4.50 10.22 9.97
CA GLY A 201 4.91 9.71 11.28
C GLY A 201 4.63 10.66 12.45
N ALA A 202 3.80 11.68 12.26
CA ALA A 202 3.55 12.70 13.29
C ALA A 202 3.08 12.12 14.62
N GLY A 203 2.11 11.20 14.62
CA GLY A 203 1.66 10.53 15.85
C GLY A 203 2.71 9.64 16.49
N ILE A 204 3.58 9.03 15.68
CA ILE A 204 4.71 8.23 16.18
C ILE A 204 5.68 9.15 16.94
N TYR A 205 6.04 10.29 16.36
CA TYR A 205 6.90 11.28 17.03
C TYR A 205 6.26 11.83 18.30
N LEU A 206 4.96 12.14 18.26
CA LEU A 206 4.23 12.61 19.45
C LEU A 206 4.24 11.56 20.56
N GLY A 207 3.97 10.31 20.26
CA GLY A 207 4.03 9.23 21.24
C GLY A 207 5.43 9.03 21.82
N LYS A 208 6.45 9.04 20.97
CA LYS A 208 7.87 8.96 21.41
C LYS A 208 8.27 10.13 22.30
N SER A 209 7.75 11.33 22.06
CA SER A 209 8.11 12.52 22.84
C SER A 209 7.70 12.45 24.32
N VAL A 210 6.83 11.54 24.68
CA VAL A 210 6.39 11.29 26.06
C VAL A 210 6.77 9.88 26.56
N GLY A 211 7.76 9.24 25.93
CA GLY A 211 8.34 7.95 26.37
C GLY A 211 7.78 6.72 25.64
N GLY A 212 6.83 6.90 24.73
CA GLY A 212 6.25 5.79 23.94
C GLY A 212 7.30 5.05 23.10
N GLN A 213 7.22 3.74 23.07
CA GLN A 213 8.12 2.89 22.31
C GLN A 213 7.50 2.48 20.96
N THR A 214 8.36 2.16 20.00
CA THR A 214 7.96 1.71 18.66
C THR A 214 8.38 0.27 18.42
N ALA A 215 7.70 -0.40 17.50
CA ALA A 215 8.09 -1.72 17.02
C ALA A 215 7.76 -1.87 15.53
N LEU A 216 8.39 -2.87 14.90
CA LEU A 216 8.19 -3.25 13.50
C LEU A 216 8.42 -2.11 12.51
N MET A 217 9.25 -1.12 12.84
CA MET A 217 9.46 0.07 12.00
C MET A 217 10.01 -0.27 10.60
N GLY A 218 10.77 -1.35 10.46
CA GLY A 218 11.24 -1.87 9.16
C GLY A 218 10.17 -2.60 8.34
N LYS A 219 8.96 -2.84 8.90
CA LYS A 219 7.91 -3.54 8.17
C LYS A 219 7.18 -2.62 7.20
N ILE A 220 7.35 -2.94 5.92
CA ILE A 220 6.70 -2.28 4.80
C ILE A 220 5.80 -3.27 4.09
N SER A 221 4.57 -2.88 3.84
CA SER A 221 3.73 -3.60 2.88
C SER A 221 4.12 -3.18 1.47
N ALA A 222 4.47 -4.13 0.65
CA ALA A 222 4.91 -3.91 -0.72
C ALA A 222 4.00 -4.71 -1.67
N TRP A 223 3.39 -4.06 -2.68
CA TRP A 223 2.34 -4.68 -3.48
C TRP A 223 2.80 -4.95 -4.91
N ARG A 224 3.43 -6.08 -5.14
CA ARG A 224 3.81 -6.50 -6.48
C ARG A 224 2.80 -7.50 -7.06
N PHE A 225 1.67 -7.00 -7.51
CA PHE A 225 0.70 -7.82 -8.23
C PHE A 225 1.09 -7.89 -9.71
N ILE A 226 1.53 -9.06 -10.15
CA ILE A 226 1.77 -9.36 -11.56
C ILE A 226 0.55 -9.99 -12.25
N ASN A 227 -0.45 -10.37 -11.49
CA ASN A 227 -1.74 -10.83 -11.97
C ASN A 227 -2.85 -9.87 -11.52
N PRO A 228 -3.67 -9.34 -12.44
CA PRO A 228 -3.72 -9.57 -13.87
C PRO A 228 -2.58 -8.88 -14.65
N PRO A 229 -2.16 -9.41 -15.83
CA PRO A 229 -2.71 -10.58 -16.52
C PRO A 229 -2.15 -11.91 -15.99
N LYS A 230 -2.95 -12.98 -16.01
CA LYS A 230 -2.54 -14.33 -15.59
C LYS A 230 -1.29 -14.82 -16.35
N ALA A 231 -1.14 -14.41 -17.59
CA ALA A 231 -0.02 -14.78 -18.43
C ALA A 231 1.36 -14.45 -17.80
N TRP A 232 1.47 -13.40 -17.02
CA TRP A 232 2.72 -13.06 -16.31
C TRP A 232 2.96 -13.98 -15.10
N ALA A 233 1.89 -14.38 -14.42
CA ALA A 233 2.02 -15.36 -13.34
C ALA A 233 2.32 -16.79 -13.88
N ASN A 234 1.99 -17.07 -15.14
CA ASN A 234 2.33 -18.33 -15.80
C ASN A 234 3.75 -18.33 -16.40
N ALA A 235 4.49 -17.25 -16.29
CA ALA A 235 5.90 -17.10 -16.68
C ALA A 235 6.81 -17.29 -15.45
N ILE A 236 7.99 -16.70 -15.45
CA ILE A 236 8.92 -16.75 -14.32
C ILE A 236 9.29 -15.37 -13.80
N VAL A 237 9.53 -15.28 -12.50
CA VAL A 237 10.10 -14.09 -11.84
C VAL A 237 11.53 -14.41 -11.44
N VAL A 238 12.48 -13.57 -11.89
CA VAL A 238 13.89 -13.73 -11.65
C VAL A 238 14.51 -12.51 -10.95
N ASN A 239 15.58 -12.75 -10.20
CA ASN A 239 16.39 -11.71 -9.56
C ASN A 239 17.40 -11.09 -10.54
N ARG A 240 18.29 -10.24 -10.03
CA ARG A 240 19.34 -9.57 -10.81
C ARG A 240 20.28 -10.52 -11.53
N LYS A 241 20.46 -11.74 -11.04
CA LYS A 241 21.34 -12.75 -11.65
C LYS A 241 20.65 -13.58 -12.72
N GLY A 242 19.33 -13.54 -12.81
CA GLY A 242 18.53 -14.41 -13.66
C GLY A 242 18.07 -15.69 -12.94
N GLU A 243 18.16 -15.75 -11.60
CA GLU A 243 17.71 -16.87 -10.79
C GLU A 243 16.25 -16.67 -10.41
N ARG A 244 15.43 -17.71 -10.57
CA ARG A 244 14.06 -17.74 -10.05
C ARG A 244 14.09 -17.91 -8.55
N PHE A 245 13.20 -17.23 -7.82
CA PHE A 245 13.23 -17.18 -6.35
C PHE A 245 11.88 -17.35 -5.68
N VAL A 246 10.81 -17.57 -6.44
CA VAL A 246 9.45 -17.62 -5.89
C VAL A 246 8.49 -18.37 -6.81
N ASP A 247 7.42 -18.92 -6.28
CA ASP A 247 6.21 -19.26 -7.05
C ASP A 247 5.51 -17.95 -7.45
N GLU A 248 5.37 -17.70 -8.73
CA GLU A 248 4.78 -16.47 -9.29
C GLU A 248 3.27 -16.34 -9.01
N THR A 249 2.65 -17.38 -8.49
CA THR A 249 1.25 -17.39 -8.10
C THR A 249 1.01 -16.94 -6.66
N VAL A 250 2.08 -16.67 -5.90
CA VAL A 250 1.95 -16.15 -4.53
C VAL A 250 1.20 -14.83 -4.49
N TYR A 251 0.68 -14.50 -3.33
CA TYR A 251 0.02 -13.23 -3.11
C TYR A 251 0.95 -12.05 -3.42
N GLY A 252 0.44 -11.04 -4.12
CA GLY A 252 1.28 -9.94 -4.61
C GLY A 252 2.02 -9.16 -3.53
N ALA A 253 1.52 -9.12 -2.30
CA ALA A 253 2.28 -8.53 -1.20
C ALA A 253 3.45 -9.41 -0.78
N THR A 254 3.29 -10.73 -0.79
CA THR A 254 4.39 -11.68 -0.55
C THR A 254 5.47 -11.54 -1.62
N LEU A 255 5.07 -11.43 -2.89
CA LEU A 255 6.03 -11.18 -3.97
C LEU A 255 6.78 -9.86 -3.75
N GLY A 256 6.08 -8.80 -3.34
CA GLY A 256 6.69 -7.50 -3.03
C GLY A 256 7.70 -7.57 -1.87
N GLU A 257 7.36 -8.29 -0.81
CA GLU A 257 8.27 -8.54 0.33
C GLU A 257 9.50 -9.34 -0.11
N HIS A 258 9.32 -10.41 -0.90
CA HIS A 258 10.47 -11.17 -1.42
C HIS A 258 11.41 -10.30 -2.25
N ILE A 259 10.87 -9.40 -3.08
CA ILE A 259 11.68 -8.49 -3.90
C ILE A 259 12.45 -7.50 -3.01
N GLY A 260 11.77 -6.88 -2.05
CA GLY A 260 12.38 -5.89 -1.15
C GLY A 260 13.37 -6.54 -0.18
N ASP A 261 12.89 -7.48 0.64
CA ASP A 261 13.64 -7.99 1.78
C ASP A 261 14.75 -8.99 1.37
N HIS A 262 14.60 -9.70 0.22
CA HIS A 262 15.51 -10.82 -0.12
C HIS A 262 16.22 -10.69 -1.47
N GLN A 263 15.80 -9.77 -2.36
CA GLN A 263 16.39 -9.60 -3.69
C GLN A 263 17.02 -8.20 -3.91
N GLY A 264 17.23 -7.44 -2.83
CA GLY A 264 17.79 -6.09 -2.90
C GLY A 264 16.94 -5.14 -3.77
N GLY A 265 15.65 -5.35 -3.79
CA GLY A 265 14.70 -4.51 -4.51
C GLY A 265 14.65 -4.71 -6.02
N VAL A 266 15.32 -5.74 -6.59
CA VAL A 266 15.42 -5.95 -8.04
C VAL A 266 14.78 -7.27 -8.46
N ALA A 267 13.83 -7.21 -9.40
CA ALA A 267 13.24 -8.39 -10.01
C ALA A 267 12.67 -8.10 -11.40
N TYR A 268 12.55 -9.16 -12.19
CA TYR A 268 12.01 -9.11 -13.56
C TYR A 268 11.05 -10.27 -13.80
N VAL A 269 9.98 -10.02 -14.55
CA VAL A 269 9.19 -11.09 -15.16
C VAL A 269 9.81 -11.44 -16.49
N VAL A 270 10.27 -12.68 -16.67
CA VAL A 270 10.77 -13.18 -17.94
C VAL A 270 9.69 -14.04 -18.60
N TYR A 271 9.36 -13.72 -19.83
CA TYR A 271 8.29 -14.38 -20.59
C TYR A 271 8.60 -14.39 -22.10
N ASP A 272 7.90 -15.23 -22.82
CA ASP A 272 8.08 -15.43 -24.26
C ASP A 272 7.00 -14.74 -25.11
N ALA A 273 7.04 -14.93 -26.43
CA ALA A 273 6.08 -14.37 -27.36
C ALA A 273 4.66 -14.86 -27.14
N ALA A 274 4.49 -16.14 -26.77
CA ALA A 274 3.18 -16.72 -26.50
C ALA A 274 2.54 -16.11 -25.25
N ALA A 275 3.30 -15.97 -24.17
CA ALA A 275 2.86 -15.32 -22.94
C ALA A 275 2.54 -13.84 -23.18
N ARG A 276 3.34 -13.12 -24.00
CA ARG A 276 3.05 -11.74 -24.39
C ARG A 276 1.72 -11.60 -25.11
N LYS A 277 1.46 -12.47 -26.10
CA LYS A 277 0.18 -12.48 -26.85
C LYS A 277 -0.99 -12.73 -25.91
N ALA A 278 -0.84 -13.69 -24.99
CA ALA A 278 -1.86 -13.99 -23.98
C ALA A 278 -2.10 -12.80 -23.04
N ALA A 279 -1.05 -12.10 -22.59
CA ALA A 279 -1.16 -10.93 -21.75
C ALA A 279 -1.93 -9.78 -22.42
N PHE A 280 -1.66 -9.50 -23.70
CA PHE A 280 -2.44 -8.51 -24.45
C PHE A 280 -3.92 -8.87 -24.55
N LYS A 281 -4.22 -10.16 -24.87
CA LYS A 281 -5.61 -10.61 -24.91
C LYS A 281 -6.31 -10.44 -23.56
N GLN A 282 -5.64 -10.82 -22.48
CA GLN A 282 -6.18 -10.70 -21.12
C GLN A 282 -6.32 -9.23 -20.68
N ALA A 283 -5.43 -8.36 -21.10
CA ALA A 283 -5.53 -6.91 -20.82
C ALA A 283 -6.80 -6.27 -21.41
N MET A 284 -7.31 -6.84 -22.51
CA MET A 284 -8.54 -6.36 -23.16
C MET A 284 -9.82 -6.97 -22.60
N ASP A 285 -9.73 -7.82 -21.57
CA ASP A 285 -10.91 -8.40 -20.91
C ASP A 285 -11.71 -7.27 -20.22
N PRO A 286 -13.02 -7.13 -20.55
CA PRO A 286 -13.88 -6.10 -19.96
C PRO A 286 -14.10 -6.28 -18.45
N VAL A 287 -13.70 -7.40 -17.90
CA VAL A 287 -13.72 -7.68 -16.45
C VAL A 287 -12.68 -6.85 -15.70
N LEU A 288 -11.59 -6.47 -16.34
CA LEU A 288 -10.55 -5.64 -15.71
C LEU A 288 -11.05 -4.22 -15.44
N VAL A 289 -10.75 -3.73 -14.24
CA VAL A 289 -10.97 -2.30 -13.96
C VAL A 289 -9.95 -1.45 -14.72
N PRO A 290 -10.30 -0.20 -15.09
CA PRO A 290 -9.46 0.63 -15.95
C PRO A 290 -8.00 0.71 -15.50
N PHE A 291 -7.73 0.91 -14.21
CA PHE A 291 -6.35 1.04 -13.74
C PHE A 291 -5.52 -0.26 -13.93
N GLN A 292 -6.13 -1.44 -13.83
CA GLN A 292 -5.45 -2.72 -14.07
C GLN A 292 -5.13 -2.90 -15.55
N ARG A 293 -6.13 -2.63 -16.41
CA ARG A 293 -5.96 -2.65 -17.85
C ARG A 293 -4.86 -1.68 -18.29
N ASP A 294 -4.97 -0.43 -17.85
CA ASP A 294 -4.10 0.65 -18.31
C ASP A 294 -2.65 0.44 -17.85
N VAL A 295 -2.45 -0.03 -16.61
CA VAL A 295 -1.12 -0.41 -16.11
C VAL A 295 -0.56 -1.62 -16.87
N THR A 296 -1.38 -2.63 -17.15
CA THR A 296 -0.95 -3.80 -17.94
C THR A 296 -0.50 -3.38 -19.34
N LEU A 297 -1.30 -2.57 -20.04
CA LEU A 297 -0.97 -2.08 -21.38
C LEU A 297 0.28 -1.20 -21.36
N LEU A 298 0.42 -0.29 -20.38
CA LEU A 298 1.61 0.52 -20.21
C LEU A 298 2.88 -0.34 -20.13
N ASN A 299 2.84 -1.40 -19.31
CA ASN A 299 3.98 -2.30 -19.14
C ASN A 299 4.25 -3.15 -20.39
N LEU A 300 3.22 -3.61 -21.08
CA LEU A 300 3.36 -4.35 -22.33
C LEU A 300 3.94 -3.51 -23.47
N ILE A 301 3.77 -2.19 -23.43
CA ILE A 301 4.22 -1.28 -24.50
C ILE A 301 5.58 -0.66 -24.20
N PHE A 302 5.84 -0.29 -22.94
CA PHE A 302 7.01 0.52 -22.58
C PHE A 302 7.98 -0.13 -21.60
N ASN A 303 7.56 -1.14 -20.82
CA ASN A 303 8.36 -1.69 -19.73
C ASN A 303 8.90 -3.08 -20.05
N TYR A 304 9.71 -3.20 -21.09
CA TYR A 304 10.38 -4.48 -21.40
C TYR A 304 11.67 -4.32 -22.16
N GLN A 305 12.55 -5.30 -21.99
CA GLN A 305 13.64 -5.60 -22.91
C GLN A 305 13.21 -6.81 -23.76
N LYS A 306 13.61 -6.81 -25.04
CA LYS A 306 13.25 -7.87 -26.01
C LYS A 306 14.52 -8.36 -26.70
N ALA A 307 14.65 -9.69 -26.86
CA ALA A 307 15.71 -10.31 -27.65
C ALA A 307 15.20 -11.58 -28.35
N ALA A 308 15.90 -12.00 -29.39
CA ALA A 308 15.54 -13.21 -30.15
C ALA A 308 15.84 -14.48 -29.35
N THR A 309 16.94 -14.49 -28.59
CA THR A 309 17.40 -15.63 -27.79
C THR A 309 17.45 -15.26 -26.30
N VAL A 310 17.54 -16.29 -25.46
CA VAL A 310 17.69 -16.14 -24.00
C VAL A 310 19.01 -15.47 -23.67
N GLU A 311 20.09 -15.81 -24.37
CA GLU A 311 21.43 -15.27 -24.19
C GLU A 311 21.51 -13.79 -24.52
N ASP A 312 20.87 -13.40 -25.62
CA ASP A 312 20.77 -11.99 -26.02
C ASP A 312 19.95 -11.18 -25.03
N LEU A 313 18.87 -11.78 -24.47
CA LEU A 313 18.09 -11.16 -23.43
C LEU A 313 18.92 -10.96 -22.18
N ALA A 314 19.63 -11.99 -21.74
CA ALA A 314 20.52 -11.94 -20.59
C ALA A 314 21.56 -10.81 -20.71
N ARG A 315 22.25 -10.73 -21.85
CA ARG A 315 23.21 -9.65 -22.15
C ARG A 315 22.58 -8.27 -22.10
N LYS A 316 21.38 -8.14 -22.65
CA LYS A 316 20.67 -6.84 -22.76
C LYS A 316 20.21 -6.31 -21.41
N VAL A 317 19.81 -7.19 -20.50
CA VAL A 317 19.33 -6.84 -19.16
C VAL A 317 20.47 -6.81 -18.14
N GLY A 318 21.55 -7.55 -18.39
CA GLY A 318 22.69 -7.70 -17.48
C GLY A 318 22.55 -8.91 -16.56
N PHE A 319 21.80 -9.93 -16.96
CA PHE A 319 21.79 -11.23 -16.29
C PHE A 319 23.01 -12.06 -16.64
N ASP A 320 23.35 -13.02 -15.78
CA ASP A 320 24.24 -14.10 -16.16
C ASP A 320 23.54 -15.03 -17.16
N ALA A 321 24.11 -15.20 -18.37
CA ALA A 321 23.44 -15.91 -19.45
C ALA A 321 23.29 -17.42 -19.17
N ALA A 322 24.30 -18.02 -18.52
CA ALA A 322 24.24 -19.44 -18.16
C ALA A 322 23.19 -19.69 -17.09
N THR A 323 23.12 -18.81 -16.10
CA THR A 323 22.12 -18.85 -15.02
C THR A 323 20.70 -18.69 -15.56
N LEU A 324 20.45 -17.69 -16.41
CA LEU A 324 19.12 -17.49 -16.98
C LEU A 324 18.67 -18.67 -17.84
N ARG A 325 19.58 -19.23 -18.66
CA ARG A 325 19.31 -20.43 -19.45
C ARG A 325 18.93 -21.59 -18.55
N ALA A 326 19.76 -21.93 -17.56
CA ALA A 326 19.49 -23.02 -16.63
C ALA A 326 18.17 -22.82 -15.86
N THR A 327 17.85 -21.58 -15.50
CA THR A 327 16.57 -21.21 -14.86
C THR A 327 15.38 -21.53 -15.78
N ILE A 328 15.43 -21.14 -17.05
CA ILE A 328 14.36 -21.40 -18.02
C ILE A 328 14.24 -22.89 -18.33
N GLU A 329 15.34 -23.60 -18.53
CA GLU A 329 15.34 -25.04 -18.75
C GLU A 329 14.72 -25.80 -17.57
N SER A 330 15.14 -25.43 -16.36
CA SER A 330 14.59 -25.96 -15.11
C SER A 330 13.08 -25.76 -15.02
N TYR A 331 12.61 -24.54 -15.30
CA TYR A 331 11.19 -24.21 -15.31
C TYR A 331 10.43 -24.95 -16.40
N ASN A 332 10.95 -25.01 -17.61
CA ASN A 332 10.31 -25.69 -18.74
C ASN A 332 10.15 -27.20 -18.49
N SER A 333 11.18 -27.84 -17.92
CA SER A 333 11.08 -29.27 -17.51
C SER A 333 9.96 -29.49 -16.50
N ALA A 334 9.84 -28.62 -15.49
CA ALA A 334 8.75 -28.71 -14.54
C ALA A 334 7.38 -28.42 -15.19
N ALA A 335 7.31 -27.44 -16.08
CA ALA A 335 6.09 -27.10 -16.80
C ALA A 335 5.59 -28.22 -17.75
N ARG A 336 6.50 -29.07 -18.23
CA ARG A 336 6.18 -30.28 -19.01
C ARG A 336 5.87 -31.51 -18.14
N GLY A 337 6.03 -31.39 -16.82
CA GLY A 337 5.80 -32.49 -15.88
C GLY A 337 6.95 -33.50 -15.79
N GLU A 338 8.12 -33.19 -16.32
CA GLU A 338 9.32 -34.06 -16.30
C GLU A 338 9.94 -34.13 -14.89
N ARG A 339 9.71 -33.11 -14.06
CA ARG A 339 10.15 -33.05 -12.67
C ARG A 339 9.24 -32.10 -11.86
N PRO A 340 9.25 -32.19 -10.51
CA PRO A 340 8.55 -31.22 -9.67
C PRO A 340 9.19 -29.83 -9.78
N ASP A 341 8.37 -28.77 -9.65
CA ASP A 341 8.86 -27.41 -9.59
C ASP A 341 9.55 -27.13 -8.24
N PRO A 342 10.77 -26.54 -8.21
CA PRO A 342 11.48 -26.24 -6.95
C PRO A 342 10.72 -25.30 -6.00
N PHE A 343 9.81 -24.48 -6.53
CA PHE A 343 8.98 -23.55 -5.76
C PHE A 343 7.54 -24.03 -5.58
N GLU A 344 7.29 -25.33 -5.88
CA GLU A 344 5.97 -25.97 -5.72
C GLU A 344 4.83 -25.29 -6.51
N LYS A 345 5.15 -24.58 -7.59
CA LYS A 345 4.16 -23.97 -8.46
C LYS A 345 3.27 -25.04 -9.09
N ASP A 346 1.96 -24.81 -9.09
CA ASP A 346 0.99 -25.73 -9.66
C ASP A 346 1.23 -25.89 -11.19
N PRO A 347 1.40 -27.11 -11.70
CA PRO A 347 1.54 -27.35 -13.15
C PRO A 347 0.43 -26.71 -13.99
N ALA A 348 -0.79 -26.59 -13.46
CA ALA A 348 -1.89 -25.90 -14.13
C ALA A 348 -1.63 -24.40 -14.37
N ASP A 349 -0.75 -23.81 -13.59
CA ASP A 349 -0.34 -22.41 -13.68
C ASP A 349 1.02 -22.23 -14.36
N MET A 350 1.60 -23.29 -14.90
CA MET A 350 2.86 -23.25 -15.63
C MET A 350 2.64 -23.29 -17.14
N LYS A 351 3.46 -22.57 -17.88
CA LYS A 351 3.53 -22.62 -19.34
C LYS A 351 5.00 -22.58 -19.75
N PRO A 352 5.48 -23.54 -20.54
CA PRO A 352 6.88 -23.51 -21.01
C PRO A 352 7.18 -22.23 -21.80
N LEU A 353 8.38 -21.71 -21.63
CA LEU A 353 8.89 -20.51 -22.31
C LEU A 353 9.80 -20.97 -23.45
N GLU A 354 9.25 -21.16 -24.65
CA GLU A 354 9.94 -21.79 -25.78
C GLU A 354 9.87 -20.96 -27.07
N GLN A 355 8.95 -19.99 -27.14
CA GLN A 355 8.68 -19.25 -28.36
C GLN A 355 9.32 -17.87 -28.32
N GLY A 356 10.52 -17.75 -28.86
CA GLY A 356 11.12 -16.42 -29.06
C GLY A 356 10.26 -15.49 -29.92
N PRO A 357 10.42 -14.18 -29.83
CA PRO A 357 11.34 -13.49 -28.96
C PRO A 357 10.98 -13.57 -27.47
N PHE A 358 12.03 -13.48 -26.64
CA PHE A 358 11.90 -13.44 -25.20
C PHE A 358 11.89 -11.99 -24.68
N TYR A 359 11.27 -11.80 -23.53
CA TYR A 359 11.06 -10.50 -22.90
C TYR A 359 11.43 -10.54 -21.42
N ALA A 360 11.97 -9.44 -20.91
CA ALA A 360 12.14 -9.19 -19.49
C ALA A 360 11.47 -7.87 -19.12
N MET A 361 10.48 -7.91 -18.24
CA MET A 361 9.76 -6.76 -17.72
C MET A 361 10.29 -6.42 -16.32
N ASP A 362 10.73 -5.17 -16.13
CA ASP A 362 11.19 -4.71 -14.82
C ASP A 362 10.03 -4.56 -13.83
N ILE A 363 10.09 -5.33 -12.74
CA ILE A 363 9.15 -5.28 -11.61
C ILE A 363 9.85 -4.91 -10.30
N SER A 364 11.02 -4.30 -10.38
CA SER A 364 11.80 -3.87 -9.22
C SER A 364 11.05 -2.84 -8.38
N VAL A 365 11.52 -2.61 -7.15
CA VAL A 365 11.00 -1.55 -6.26
C VAL A 365 11.01 -0.20 -6.97
N ALA A 366 12.11 0.13 -7.64
CA ALA A 366 12.33 1.39 -8.34
C ALA A 366 11.94 1.37 -9.82
N SER A 367 11.15 0.39 -10.28
CA SER A 367 10.74 0.30 -11.68
C SER A 367 10.07 1.59 -12.15
N ARG A 368 10.52 2.12 -13.29
CA ARG A 368 10.03 3.39 -13.84
C ARG A 368 8.53 3.35 -14.21
N PHE A 369 8.11 2.24 -14.84
CA PHE A 369 6.74 2.10 -15.35
C PHE A 369 5.82 1.32 -14.42
N LEU A 370 6.41 0.60 -13.47
CA LEU A 370 5.71 -0.18 -12.47
C LEU A 370 6.38 -0.01 -11.10
N PRO A 371 6.47 1.21 -10.56
CA PRO A 371 7.04 1.42 -9.24
C PRO A 371 6.28 0.60 -8.20
N LEU A 372 6.98 0.04 -7.22
CA LEU A 372 6.36 -0.79 -6.19
C LEU A 372 5.57 0.07 -5.21
N PRO A 373 4.23 -0.07 -5.11
CA PRO A 373 3.46 0.63 -4.09
C PRO A 373 3.81 0.13 -2.69
N VAL A 374 4.14 1.05 -1.78
CA VAL A 374 4.60 0.74 -0.43
C VAL A 374 3.82 1.50 0.64
N ILE A 375 3.57 0.85 1.78
CA ILE A 375 2.94 1.42 2.97
C ILE A 375 3.71 0.97 4.21
N SER A 376 3.97 1.87 5.16
CA SER A 376 4.58 1.51 6.45
C SER A 376 3.56 0.86 7.39
N PHE A 377 4.01 -0.16 8.13
CA PHE A 377 3.19 -0.89 9.12
C PHE A 377 3.73 -0.81 10.54
N GLY A 378 4.99 -0.41 10.74
CA GLY A 378 5.54 -0.14 12.07
C GLY A 378 4.92 1.09 12.70
N GLY A 379 4.93 1.13 14.03
CA GLY A 379 4.33 2.21 14.80
C GLY A 379 4.58 2.07 16.29
N LEU A 380 3.80 2.79 17.08
CA LEU A 380 3.86 2.75 18.53
C LEU A 380 3.46 1.38 19.07
N ARG A 381 4.19 0.90 20.09
CA ARG A 381 3.79 -0.27 20.87
C ARG A 381 2.60 0.09 21.75
N ILE A 382 1.64 -0.80 21.79
CA ILE A 382 0.40 -0.62 22.56
C ILE A 382 0.07 -1.84 23.39
N GLU A 383 -0.68 -1.63 24.44
CA GLU A 383 -1.33 -2.71 25.18
C GLU A 383 -2.49 -3.27 24.36
N GLU A 384 -2.57 -4.58 24.23
CA GLU A 384 -3.51 -5.23 23.29
C GLU A 384 -4.98 -5.04 23.67
N GLU A 385 -5.30 -4.96 24.95
CA GLU A 385 -6.68 -4.86 25.42
C GLU A 385 -7.23 -3.43 25.39
N SER A 386 -6.41 -2.44 25.73
CA SER A 386 -6.83 -1.04 25.85
C SER A 386 -6.49 -0.19 24.63
N GLY A 387 -5.34 -0.46 24.00
CA GLY A 387 -4.74 0.42 22.99
C GLY A 387 -3.90 1.56 23.59
N LEU A 388 -3.62 1.53 24.88
CA LEU A 388 -2.69 2.45 25.54
C LEU A 388 -1.27 2.28 25.00
N VAL A 389 -0.58 3.39 24.76
CA VAL A 389 0.81 3.39 24.30
C VAL A 389 1.71 2.92 25.44
N LEU A 390 2.68 2.05 25.12
CA LEU A 390 3.61 1.47 26.09
C LEU A 390 4.94 2.24 26.10
N ASP A 391 5.49 2.43 27.31
CA ASP A 391 6.83 2.97 27.55
C ASP A 391 7.94 1.91 27.39
N ALA A 392 9.19 2.29 27.69
CA ALA A 392 10.36 1.42 27.59
C ALA A 392 10.32 0.21 28.57
N GLN A 393 9.58 0.31 29.65
CA GLN A 393 9.38 -0.74 30.64
C GLN A 393 8.15 -1.61 30.32
N GLY A 394 7.44 -1.32 29.22
CA GLY A 394 6.22 -2.00 28.84
C GLY A 394 5.00 -1.57 29.67
N LYS A 395 5.07 -0.44 30.37
CA LYS A 395 3.95 0.11 31.14
C LYS A 395 3.12 1.03 30.27
N PRO A 396 1.78 1.01 30.41
CA PRO A 396 0.91 1.96 29.72
C PRO A 396 1.16 3.40 30.14
N ILE A 397 1.27 4.31 29.16
CA ILE A 397 1.30 5.74 29.38
C ILE A 397 -0.14 6.23 29.62
N PRO A 398 -0.46 6.76 30.84
CA PRO A 398 -1.83 7.10 31.18
C PRO A 398 -2.40 8.17 30.24
N GLY A 399 -3.63 7.94 29.75
CA GLY A 399 -4.34 8.89 28.89
C GLY A 399 -3.86 8.94 27.44
N LEU A 400 -2.87 8.14 27.03
CA LEU A 400 -2.37 8.12 25.64
C LEU A 400 -2.68 6.81 24.97
N TYR A 401 -3.42 6.87 23.88
CA TYR A 401 -3.83 5.75 23.04
C TYR A 401 -3.26 5.88 21.63
N ALA A 402 -3.12 4.75 20.93
CA ALA A 402 -2.82 4.75 19.50
C ALA A 402 -3.65 3.69 18.75
N ALA A 403 -3.98 4.00 17.49
CA ALA A 403 -4.80 3.14 16.65
C ALA A 403 -4.39 3.20 15.17
N GLY A 404 -4.81 2.20 14.40
CA GLY A 404 -4.47 2.07 12.98
C GLY A 404 -2.96 2.03 12.77
N ARG A 405 -2.45 2.56 11.65
CA ARG A 405 -1.03 2.51 11.30
C ARG A 405 -0.10 3.40 12.14
N THR A 406 -0.64 4.19 13.07
CA THR A 406 0.16 4.89 14.09
C THR A 406 0.66 3.92 15.15
N ALA A 407 -0.02 2.79 15.33
CA ALA A 407 0.31 1.74 16.28
C ALA A 407 0.67 0.44 15.57
N VAL A 408 1.37 -0.45 16.26
CA VAL A 408 1.49 -1.84 15.85
C VAL A 408 0.14 -2.53 16.08
N GLY A 409 -0.44 -3.08 15.03
CA GLY A 409 -1.75 -3.72 15.06
C GLY A 409 -1.74 -5.09 14.37
N ILE A 410 -2.93 -5.62 14.14
CA ILE A 410 -3.14 -6.95 13.53
C ILE A 410 -2.53 -7.03 12.13
N ALA A 411 -2.52 -5.92 11.38
CA ALA A 411 -2.01 -5.83 10.02
C ALA A 411 -0.48 -5.58 9.94
N SER A 412 0.23 -5.42 11.08
CA SER A 412 1.60 -4.89 11.06
C SER A 412 2.67 -5.91 10.68
N GLN A 413 2.37 -7.20 10.67
CA GLN A 413 3.34 -8.25 10.30
C GLN A 413 3.42 -8.45 8.79
N THR A 414 2.27 -8.45 8.11
CA THR A 414 2.18 -8.62 6.66
C THR A 414 0.86 -8.05 6.14
N TYR A 415 0.86 -7.75 4.85
CA TYR A 415 -0.34 -7.23 4.20
C TYR A 415 -1.33 -8.34 3.86
N VAL A 416 -2.57 -8.14 4.28
CA VAL A 416 -3.74 -8.90 3.79
C VAL A 416 -4.79 -7.90 3.34
N SER A 417 -5.32 -8.09 2.12
CA SER A 417 -6.30 -7.15 1.53
C SER A 417 -7.51 -6.95 2.42
N GLY A 418 -7.74 -5.68 2.80
CA GLY A 418 -8.83 -5.28 3.69
C GLY A 418 -8.52 -5.34 5.18
N LEU A 419 -7.46 -6.06 5.60
CA LEU A 419 -7.13 -6.20 7.02
C LEU A 419 -6.73 -4.88 7.66
N SER A 420 -6.00 -4.01 6.94
CA SER A 420 -5.62 -2.69 7.46
C SER A 420 -6.84 -1.79 7.75
N TYR A 421 -7.90 -1.87 6.95
CA TYR A 421 -9.17 -1.17 7.26
C TYR A 421 -9.88 -1.78 8.46
N ALA A 422 -9.91 -3.10 8.55
CA ALA A 422 -10.49 -3.79 9.69
C ALA A 422 -9.74 -3.45 10.98
N ASP A 423 -8.40 -3.38 10.93
CA ASP A 423 -7.55 -2.97 12.04
C ASP A 423 -7.80 -1.53 12.46
N CYS A 424 -7.92 -0.59 11.52
CA CYS A 424 -8.27 0.81 11.84
C CYS A 424 -9.61 0.91 12.60
N VAL A 425 -10.64 0.18 12.16
CA VAL A 425 -11.95 0.17 12.82
C VAL A 425 -11.87 -0.53 14.18
N TYR A 426 -11.22 -1.69 14.25
CA TYR A 426 -11.09 -2.46 15.46
C TYR A 426 -10.32 -1.68 16.54
N SER A 427 -9.11 -1.19 16.21
CA SER A 427 -8.24 -0.51 17.16
C SER A 427 -8.82 0.81 17.66
N GLY A 428 -9.48 1.59 16.78
CA GLY A 428 -10.20 2.79 17.19
C GLY A 428 -11.35 2.48 18.14
N ARG A 429 -12.15 1.45 17.87
CA ARG A 429 -13.26 1.02 18.76
C ARG A 429 -12.75 0.47 20.08
N ARG A 430 -11.65 -0.26 20.08
CA ARG A 430 -11.00 -0.77 21.29
C ARG A 430 -10.61 0.37 22.22
N ALA A 431 -9.87 1.35 21.73
CA ALA A 431 -9.47 2.52 22.50
C ALA A 431 -10.69 3.29 23.05
N ALA A 432 -11.69 3.56 22.21
CA ALA A 432 -12.91 4.25 22.64
C ALA A 432 -13.67 3.49 23.72
N ARG A 433 -13.79 2.17 23.62
CA ARG A 433 -14.45 1.33 24.64
C ARG A 433 -13.68 1.34 25.96
N HIS A 434 -12.34 1.30 25.91
CA HIS A 434 -11.52 1.37 27.13
C HIS A 434 -11.71 2.72 27.83
N VAL A 435 -11.64 3.84 27.08
CA VAL A 435 -11.89 5.18 27.62
C VAL A 435 -13.28 5.28 28.26
N ALA A 436 -14.32 4.74 27.61
CA ALA A 436 -15.69 4.78 28.15
C ALA A 436 -15.84 3.99 29.44
N LYS A 437 -15.17 2.85 29.56
CA LYS A 437 -15.22 2.02 30.81
C LYS A 437 -14.43 2.64 31.96
N ALA A 438 -13.35 3.35 31.65
CA ALA A 438 -12.55 4.00 32.69
C ALA A 438 -13.24 5.23 33.35
N ASN A 439 -14.35 5.67 32.78
CA ASN A 439 -15.14 6.83 33.23
C ASN A 439 -16.50 6.43 33.88
N VAL A 440 -16.76 5.12 34.02
CA VAL A 440 -17.88 4.53 34.75
C VAL A 440 -17.35 3.93 36.06
#